data_4ebcaecc092b2ed68bb1d842808c032d
#
_entry.id   4ebcaecc092b2ed68bb1d842808c032d
#
_cell.length_a   1.000
_cell.length_b   1.000
_cell.length_c   1.000
_cell.angle_alpha   90.00
_cell.angle_beta   90.00
_cell.angle_gamma   90.00
#
_symmetry.space_group_name_H-M   'P 1'
#
loop_
_entity.id
_entity.type
_entity.pdbx_description
1 polymer ?
#
loop_
_entity_poly.entity_id
_entity_poly.type
_entity_poly.pdbx_seq_one_letter_code
_entity_poly.pdbx_strand_id
1 'polypeptide(L)'
;MNKRYAICYNSKMDSANEVLSTLKALMKSKNLEFQVLDIDDLCSGFDFAYVIGGDGTILKAARFFAEFETPIFGINLGRLGFLSQSTIEDIEKSVEEICSDCYKIEKRMMLQANSYNALNDFVIKGDLSSRTSHFALEINGKFVCEYMADGIIISTPTGSTAYGMAAGGPILAPEVDAITIVPICPHTFSARPIVVSGDDEIKILPCKNNEYKVSADGQVVFSLSEPLVIKKANNKAKLALLSENDFYTVLRNKLQWGFSPAKM
;
A
#
# COMPACT_ATOMS: atom_id res chain seq x y z
N MET A 1 28.90 -12.15 4.43
CA MET A 1 28.66 -10.91 5.25
C MET A 1 27.41 -11.18 6.08
N ASN A 2 27.42 -10.81 7.36
CA ASN A 2 26.22 -10.90 8.16
C ASN A 2 25.20 -9.87 7.66
N LYS A 3 23.94 -10.28 7.43
CA LYS A 3 22.85 -9.36 7.07
C LYS A 3 22.60 -8.37 8.22
N ARG A 4 22.41 -7.09 7.88
CA ARG A 4 21.98 -6.05 8.82
C ARG A 4 20.47 -5.89 8.74
N TYR A 5 19.81 -6.02 9.86
CA TYR A 5 18.34 -5.97 9.93
C TYR A 5 17.87 -4.65 10.55
N ALA A 6 16.77 -4.09 10.01
CA ALA A 6 15.98 -3.08 10.71
C ALA A 6 14.79 -3.75 11.39
N ILE A 7 14.38 -3.24 12.56
CA ILE A 7 13.09 -3.51 13.18
C ILE A 7 12.36 -2.19 13.28
N CYS A 8 11.36 -1.99 12.43
CA CYS A 8 10.56 -0.77 12.37
C CYS A 8 9.26 -0.97 13.12
N TYR A 9 8.85 -0.04 13.95
CA TYR A 9 7.60 -0.12 14.70
C TYR A 9 7.00 1.27 14.93
N ASN A 10 5.74 1.33 15.31
CA ASN A 10 5.10 2.57 15.71
C ASN A 10 5.13 2.68 17.22
N SER A 11 6.00 3.54 17.76
CA SER A 11 6.17 3.74 19.21
C SER A 11 4.93 4.28 19.92
N LYS A 12 3.97 4.86 19.18
CA LYS A 12 2.70 5.36 19.69
C LYS A 12 1.67 4.26 19.96
N MET A 13 1.99 3.00 19.58
CA MET A 13 1.11 1.84 19.77
C MET A 13 1.67 0.92 20.86
N ASP A 14 1.02 0.87 22.01
CA ASP A 14 1.45 0.04 23.16
C ASP A 14 1.58 -1.45 22.78
N SER A 15 0.64 -1.96 21.99
CA SER A 15 0.68 -3.35 21.51
C SER A 15 1.90 -3.70 20.64
N ALA A 16 2.56 -2.70 20.05
CA ALA A 16 3.78 -2.92 19.26
C ALA A 16 5.00 -3.24 20.16
N ASN A 17 5.00 -2.79 21.42
CA ASN A 17 6.12 -2.98 22.33
C ASN A 17 6.30 -4.45 22.78
N GLU A 18 5.22 -5.19 22.92
CA GLU A 18 5.27 -6.63 23.23
C GLU A 18 5.89 -7.43 22.08
N VAL A 19 5.39 -7.19 20.85
CA VAL A 19 5.92 -7.83 19.62
C VAL A 19 7.39 -7.44 19.40
N LEU A 20 7.73 -6.17 19.62
CA LEU A 20 9.11 -5.69 19.53
C LEU A 20 10.03 -6.41 20.52
N SER A 21 9.57 -6.60 21.76
CA SER A 21 10.35 -7.27 22.81
C SER A 21 10.62 -8.73 22.45
N THR A 22 9.61 -9.43 21.94
CA THR A 22 9.72 -10.80 21.46
C THR A 22 10.68 -10.91 20.29
N LEU A 23 10.50 -10.06 19.26
CA LEU A 23 11.37 -10.06 18.09
C LEU A 23 12.83 -9.76 18.45
N LYS A 24 13.07 -8.78 19.33
CA LYS A 24 14.43 -8.46 19.83
C LYS A 24 15.07 -9.65 20.54
N ALA A 25 14.33 -10.39 21.37
CA ALA A 25 14.82 -11.57 22.06
C ALA A 25 15.22 -12.67 21.06
N LEU A 26 14.37 -12.94 20.06
CA LEU A 26 14.64 -13.91 18.97
C LEU A 26 15.87 -13.52 18.16
N MET A 27 15.99 -12.24 17.75
CA MET A 27 17.13 -11.78 16.97
C MET A 27 18.45 -11.90 17.76
N LYS A 28 18.43 -11.59 19.08
CA LYS A 28 19.59 -11.76 19.96
C LYS A 28 19.98 -13.23 20.14
N SER A 29 19.01 -14.12 20.35
CA SER A 29 19.30 -15.56 20.52
C SER A 29 19.97 -16.18 19.28
N LYS A 30 19.69 -15.62 18.10
CA LYS A 30 20.30 -16.03 16.83
C LYS A 30 21.57 -15.25 16.46
N ASN A 31 22.08 -14.39 17.35
CA ASN A 31 23.26 -13.52 17.13
C ASN A 31 23.14 -12.67 15.85
N LEU A 32 21.95 -12.16 15.53
CA LEU A 32 21.72 -11.31 14.37
C LEU A 32 21.98 -9.83 14.71
N GLU A 33 22.59 -9.11 13.78
CA GLU A 33 22.81 -7.66 13.90
C GLU A 33 21.54 -6.91 13.50
N PHE A 34 21.00 -6.10 14.41
CA PHE A 34 19.78 -5.32 14.11
C PHE A 34 19.79 -3.95 14.77
N GLN A 35 19.05 -3.04 14.18
CA GLN A 35 18.73 -1.72 14.72
C GLN A 35 17.21 -1.55 14.82
N VAL A 36 16.75 -0.95 15.93
CA VAL A 36 15.33 -0.61 16.11
C VAL A 36 15.12 0.83 15.66
N LEU A 37 14.09 1.04 14.85
CA LEU A 37 13.70 2.33 14.28
C LEU A 37 12.24 2.64 14.60
N ASP A 38 11.96 3.88 14.95
CA ASP A 38 10.58 4.37 14.94
C ASP A 38 10.13 4.54 13.48
N ILE A 39 8.86 4.28 13.22
CA ILE A 39 8.28 4.43 11.88
C ILE A 39 8.29 5.89 11.39
N ASP A 40 8.38 6.84 12.31
CA ASP A 40 8.47 8.27 11.99
C ASP A 40 9.92 8.74 11.76
N ASP A 41 10.94 7.89 12.06
CA ASP A 41 12.37 8.20 11.93
C ASP A 41 13.14 7.03 11.29
N LEU A 42 12.80 6.72 10.04
CA LEU A 42 13.44 5.63 9.28
C LEU A 42 14.77 6.08 8.67
N CYS A 43 15.74 5.17 8.62
CA CYS A 43 17.00 5.36 7.93
C CYS A 43 17.34 4.15 7.04
N SER A 44 18.30 4.36 6.13
CA SER A 44 18.77 3.33 5.19
C SER A 44 19.97 2.53 5.72
N GLY A 45 20.48 1.60 4.93
CA GLY A 45 21.68 0.82 5.24
C GLY A 45 21.41 -0.56 5.81
N PHE A 46 20.23 -1.11 5.55
CA PHE A 46 19.82 -2.45 5.98
C PHE A 46 19.59 -3.36 4.79
N ASP A 47 19.90 -4.64 4.96
CA ASP A 47 19.68 -5.68 3.96
C ASP A 47 18.25 -6.21 4.01
N PHE A 48 17.55 -6.02 5.15
CA PHE A 48 16.19 -6.50 5.39
C PHE A 48 15.54 -5.72 6.53
N ALA A 49 14.20 -5.51 6.47
CA ALA A 49 13.48 -4.81 7.50
C ALA A 49 12.22 -5.59 7.96
N TYR A 50 12.14 -5.86 9.25
CA TYR A 50 10.91 -6.28 9.92
C TYR A 50 10.08 -5.05 10.25
N VAL A 51 8.78 -5.09 9.97
CA VAL A 51 7.87 -3.97 10.20
C VAL A 51 6.72 -4.43 11.08
N ILE A 52 6.67 -3.92 12.30
CA ILE A 52 5.66 -4.26 13.31
C ILE A 52 4.54 -3.23 13.27
N GLY A 53 3.33 -3.66 12.88
CA GLY A 53 2.16 -2.79 12.81
C GLY A 53 1.11 -3.28 11.84
N GLY A 54 0.04 -2.50 11.68
CA GLY A 54 -0.99 -2.74 10.67
C GLY A 54 -0.53 -2.32 9.26
N ASP A 55 -1.41 -2.54 8.27
CA ASP A 55 -1.10 -2.23 6.85
C ASP A 55 -0.63 -0.79 6.65
N GLY A 56 -1.16 0.19 7.40
CA GLY A 56 -0.71 1.58 7.33
C GLY A 56 0.76 1.78 7.72
N THR A 57 1.25 1.08 8.74
CA THR A 57 2.65 1.10 9.15
C THR A 57 3.53 0.45 8.06
N ILE A 58 3.06 -0.67 7.52
CA ILE A 58 3.76 -1.39 6.45
C ILE A 58 3.83 -0.55 5.18
N LEU A 59 2.77 0.17 4.81
CA LEU A 59 2.74 1.11 3.67
C LEU A 59 3.83 2.18 3.81
N LYS A 60 3.95 2.79 4.99
CA LYS A 60 4.95 3.84 5.24
C LYS A 60 6.37 3.30 5.11
N ALA A 61 6.65 2.14 5.73
CA ALA A 61 7.94 1.48 5.61
C ALA A 61 8.23 1.06 4.16
N ALA A 62 7.25 0.50 3.45
CA ALA A 62 7.40 0.04 2.07
C ALA A 62 7.80 1.18 1.13
N ARG A 63 7.16 2.36 1.24
CA ARG A 63 7.53 3.53 0.43
C ARG A 63 8.96 3.99 0.70
N PHE A 64 9.36 4.05 1.98
CA PHE A 64 10.71 4.45 2.37
C PHE A 64 11.76 3.45 1.86
N PHE A 65 11.60 2.17 2.16
CA PHE A 65 12.58 1.14 1.83
C PHE A 65 12.64 0.80 0.34
N ALA A 66 11.61 1.14 -0.44
CA ALA A 66 11.63 0.98 -1.89
C ALA A 66 12.75 1.81 -2.57
N GLU A 67 13.11 2.95 -2.01
CA GLU A 67 14.21 3.80 -2.53
C GLU A 67 15.58 3.13 -2.39
N PHE A 68 15.72 2.23 -1.42
CA PHE A 68 16.97 1.51 -1.11
C PHE A 68 16.91 0.05 -1.52
N GLU A 69 15.85 -0.35 -2.20
CA GLU A 69 15.61 -1.75 -2.59
C GLU A 69 15.61 -2.77 -1.43
N THR A 70 15.48 -2.32 -0.19
CA THR A 70 15.45 -3.16 1.01
C THR A 70 14.12 -3.91 1.11
N PRO A 71 14.14 -5.26 1.18
CA PRO A 71 12.94 -6.05 1.41
C PRO A 71 12.36 -5.81 2.80
N ILE A 72 11.04 -5.77 2.88
CA ILE A 72 10.34 -5.64 4.15
C ILE A 72 9.49 -6.89 4.45
N PHE A 73 9.34 -7.22 5.73
CA PHE A 73 8.47 -8.28 6.23
C PHE A 73 7.52 -7.72 7.27
N GLY A 74 6.22 -7.73 6.97
CA GLY A 74 5.19 -7.18 7.85
C GLY A 74 4.73 -8.16 8.92
N ILE A 75 4.75 -7.73 10.19
CA ILE A 75 4.22 -8.46 11.35
C ILE A 75 3.04 -7.68 11.90
N ASN A 76 1.84 -8.27 11.85
CA ASN A 76 0.63 -7.62 12.31
C ASN A 76 0.45 -7.79 13.84
N LEU A 77 -0.15 -6.77 14.46
CA LEU A 77 -0.45 -6.75 15.90
C LEU A 77 -1.75 -7.50 16.27
N GLY A 78 -2.49 -7.95 15.28
CA GLY A 78 -3.76 -8.65 15.44
C GLY A 78 -4.04 -9.58 14.26
N ARG A 79 -5.11 -9.32 13.50
CA ARG A 79 -5.47 -10.16 12.35
C ARG A 79 -4.59 -9.83 11.14
N LEU A 80 -4.14 -10.85 10.44
CA LEU A 80 -3.34 -10.73 9.20
C LEU A 80 -3.96 -9.72 8.22
N GLY A 81 -3.16 -8.76 7.74
CA GLY A 81 -3.53 -7.77 6.73
C GLY A 81 -3.30 -8.27 5.30
N PHE A 82 -3.45 -7.39 4.31
CA PHE A 82 -3.07 -7.69 2.93
C PHE A 82 -1.55 -7.56 2.69
N LEU A 83 -0.85 -6.82 3.55
CA LEU A 83 0.59 -6.57 3.43
C LEU A 83 1.41 -7.30 4.48
N SER A 84 0.81 -7.69 5.60
CA SER A 84 1.48 -8.45 6.66
C SER A 84 1.51 -9.95 6.33
N GLN A 85 2.57 -10.63 6.82
CA GLN A 85 2.82 -12.05 6.55
C GLN A 85 2.84 -12.90 7.83
N SER A 86 2.87 -12.27 9.00
CA SER A 86 2.94 -12.95 10.29
C SER A 86 2.12 -12.21 11.34
N THR A 87 1.79 -12.92 12.38
CA THR A 87 1.22 -12.39 13.64
C THR A 87 2.20 -12.64 14.77
N ILE A 88 1.87 -12.19 15.99
CA ILE A 88 2.70 -12.44 17.16
C ILE A 88 2.82 -13.95 17.47
N GLU A 89 1.78 -14.72 17.17
CA GLU A 89 1.73 -16.17 17.42
C GLU A 89 2.70 -16.95 16.53
N ASP A 90 2.92 -16.47 15.31
CA ASP A 90 3.77 -17.13 14.30
C ASP A 90 5.16 -16.51 14.17
N ILE A 91 5.51 -15.52 15.03
CA ILE A 91 6.71 -14.70 14.85
C ILE A 91 8.01 -15.53 14.90
N GLU A 92 8.08 -16.54 15.77
CA GLU A 92 9.26 -17.39 15.94
C GLU A 92 9.53 -18.20 14.66
N LYS A 93 8.50 -18.88 14.15
CA LYS A 93 8.54 -19.62 12.88
C LYS A 93 8.93 -18.70 11.72
N SER A 94 8.33 -17.52 11.65
CA SER A 94 8.59 -16.54 10.61
C SER A 94 10.04 -16.05 10.60
N VAL A 95 10.60 -15.78 11.79
CA VAL A 95 12.02 -15.40 11.92
C VAL A 95 12.94 -16.55 11.50
N GLU A 96 12.60 -17.79 11.81
CA GLU A 96 13.38 -18.97 11.37
C GLU A 96 13.38 -19.12 9.86
N GLU A 97 12.23 -19.00 9.22
CA GLU A 97 12.10 -19.06 7.77
C GLU A 97 12.89 -17.94 7.08
N ILE A 98 12.82 -16.71 7.59
CA ILE A 98 13.59 -15.57 7.07
C ILE A 98 15.11 -15.79 7.24
N CYS A 99 15.55 -16.30 8.40
CA CYS A 99 16.97 -16.57 8.65
C CYS A 99 17.51 -17.70 7.78
N SER A 100 16.65 -18.64 7.38
CA SER A 100 16.99 -19.77 6.50
C SER A 100 16.84 -19.43 5.02
N ASP A 101 16.57 -18.17 4.68
CA ASP A 101 16.25 -17.69 3.32
C ASP A 101 15.06 -18.44 2.67
N CYS A 102 14.15 -18.98 3.49
CA CYS A 102 12.94 -19.68 3.06
C CYS A 102 11.78 -18.71 2.83
N TYR A 103 11.98 -17.69 2.01
CA TYR A 103 10.97 -16.71 1.64
C TYR A 103 11.11 -16.28 0.19
N LYS A 104 10.04 -15.75 -0.38
CA LYS A 104 10.01 -15.17 -1.73
C LYS A 104 9.94 -13.65 -1.66
N ILE A 105 10.72 -12.97 -2.49
CA ILE A 105 10.55 -11.52 -2.69
C ILE A 105 9.52 -11.26 -3.76
N GLU A 106 8.45 -10.59 -3.40
CA GLU A 106 7.46 -10.08 -4.33
C GLU A 106 7.65 -8.57 -4.52
N LYS A 107 7.80 -8.17 -5.79
CA LYS A 107 7.99 -6.76 -6.16
C LYS A 107 6.63 -6.13 -6.47
N ARG A 108 6.21 -5.18 -5.66
CA ARG A 108 4.96 -4.45 -5.81
C ARG A 108 5.16 -3.17 -6.59
N MET A 109 4.35 -2.97 -7.61
CA MET A 109 4.27 -1.72 -8.35
C MET A 109 3.88 -0.59 -7.42
N MET A 110 4.46 0.60 -7.63
CA MET A 110 4.05 1.84 -6.99
C MET A 110 3.68 2.86 -8.04
N LEU A 111 2.85 3.82 -7.67
CA LEU A 111 2.56 5.02 -8.45
C LEU A 111 3.38 6.20 -7.93
N GLN A 112 3.69 7.12 -8.83
CA GLN A 112 4.35 8.39 -8.53
C GLN A 112 3.55 9.56 -9.06
N ALA A 113 3.41 10.60 -8.21
CA ALA A 113 2.91 11.90 -8.60
C ALA A 113 3.75 12.99 -7.93
N ASN A 114 4.28 13.93 -8.71
CA ASN A 114 5.26 14.90 -8.23
C ASN A 114 6.46 14.20 -7.54
N SER A 115 6.75 14.56 -6.29
CA SER A 115 7.78 13.93 -5.46
C SER A 115 7.26 12.80 -4.56
N TYR A 116 5.99 12.43 -4.67
CA TYR A 116 5.34 11.46 -3.79
C TYR A 116 5.16 10.11 -4.48
N ASN A 117 5.38 9.06 -3.72
CA ASN A 117 5.09 7.69 -4.13
C ASN A 117 3.91 7.13 -3.33
N ALA A 118 3.11 6.26 -3.95
CA ALA A 118 2.03 5.51 -3.31
C ALA A 118 2.14 4.03 -3.65
N LEU A 119 2.03 3.16 -2.65
CA LEU A 119 1.95 1.71 -2.84
C LEU A 119 0.51 1.27 -3.13
N ASN A 120 -0.48 1.92 -2.49
CA ASN A 120 -1.88 1.65 -2.76
C ASN A 120 -2.44 2.59 -3.82
N ASP A 121 -2.59 3.87 -3.49
CA ASP A 121 -3.36 4.80 -4.32
C ASP A 121 -3.01 6.28 -4.12
N PHE A 122 -3.34 7.07 -5.13
CA PHE A 122 -3.57 8.51 -5.01
C PHE A 122 -5.07 8.77 -5.04
N VAL A 123 -5.57 9.47 -4.02
CA VAL A 123 -6.97 9.89 -3.94
C VAL A 123 -7.05 11.40 -4.10
N ILE A 124 -7.79 11.85 -5.11
CA ILE A 124 -8.04 13.25 -5.40
C ILE A 124 -9.47 13.58 -5.01
N LYS A 125 -9.66 14.55 -4.12
CA LYS A 125 -10.96 15.04 -3.68
C LYS A 125 -11.04 16.56 -3.81
N GLY A 126 -12.22 17.07 -4.12
CA GLY A 126 -12.49 18.49 -4.00
C GLY A 126 -12.60 18.92 -2.55
N ASP A 127 -12.58 20.24 -2.32
CA ASP A 127 -12.78 20.79 -0.98
C ASP A 127 -14.17 20.46 -0.44
N LEU A 128 -14.26 20.30 0.89
CA LEU A 128 -15.49 19.96 1.61
C LEU A 128 -16.65 20.95 1.41
N SER A 129 -16.36 22.16 0.92
CA SER A 129 -17.36 23.19 0.65
C SER A 129 -18.15 22.96 -0.65
N SER A 130 -17.59 22.19 -1.61
CA SER A 130 -18.29 21.83 -2.85
C SER A 130 -18.92 20.45 -2.73
N ARG A 131 -20.24 20.35 -2.91
CA ARG A 131 -20.96 19.05 -2.86
C ARG A 131 -20.53 18.08 -3.94
N THR A 132 -19.89 18.54 -5.00
CA THR A 132 -19.39 17.72 -6.12
C THR A 132 -18.15 18.36 -6.72
N SER A 133 -17.22 17.53 -7.12
CA SER A 133 -16.02 17.94 -7.81
C SER A 133 -16.03 17.50 -9.27
N HIS A 134 -15.42 18.29 -10.13
CA HIS A 134 -15.28 18.00 -11.55
C HIS A 134 -13.83 17.65 -11.84
N PHE A 135 -13.61 16.51 -12.47
CA PHE A 135 -12.29 16.02 -12.86
C PHE A 135 -12.29 15.68 -14.34
N ALA A 136 -11.44 16.31 -15.14
CA ALA A 136 -11.17 15.83 -16.48
C ALA A 136 -10.01 14.82 -16.43
N LEU A 137 -10.18 13.71 -17.12
CA LEU A 137 -9.23 12.61 -17.22
C LEU A 137 -8.62 12.59 -18.62
N GLU A 138 -7.29 12.61 -18.65
CA GLU A 138 -6.51 12.28 -19.86
C GLU A 138 -5.65 11.05 -19.58
N ILE A 139 -5.46 10.20 -20.59
CA ILE A 139 -4.54 9.06 -20.58
C ILE A 139 -3.63 9.19 -21.80
N ASN A 140 -2.32 9.22 -21.58
CA ASN A 140 -1.30 9.39 -22.60
C ASN A 140 -1.58 10.63 -23.50
N GLY A 141 -2.00 11.73 -22.88
CA GLY A 141 -2.32 12.97 -23.55
C GLY A 141 -3.64 12.96 -24.34
N LYS A 142 -4.43 11.89 -24.25
CA LYS A 142 -5.76 11.80 -24.89
C LYS A 142 -6.84 12.03 -23.86
N PHE A 143 -7.76 12.96 -24.13
CA PHE A 143 -8.96 13.14 -23.33
C PHE A 143 -9.81 11.87 -23.32
N VAL A 144 -10.24 11.44 -22.14
CA VAL A 144 -11.08 10.27 -21.93
C VAL A 144 -12.50 10.66 -21.57
N CYS A 145 -12.65 11.40 -20.48
CA CYS A 145 -13.97 11.83 -19.98
C CYS A 145 -13.84 12.91 -18.90
N GLU A 146 -14.97 13.45 -18.52
CA GLU A 146 -15.12 14.24 -17.30
C GLU A 146 -15.95 13.46 -16.27
N TYR A 147 -15.49 13.46 -15.02
CA TYR A 147 -16.23 12.94 -13.89
C TYR A 147 -16.79 14.09 -13.06
N MET A 148 -18.07 13.97 -12.70
CA MET A 148 -18.68 14.72 -11.61
C MET A 148 -18.85 13.72 -10.46
N ALA A 149 -18.02 13.83 -9.41
CA ALA A 149 -17.91 12.84 -8.35
C ALA A 149 -17.38 13.49 -7.06
N ASP A 150 -17.48 12.79 -5.93
CA ASP A 150 -16.88 13.24 -4.66
C ASP A 150 -15.35 13.17 -4.69
N GLY A 151 -14.80 12.36 -5.59
CA GLY A 151 -13.37 12.19 -5.79
C GLY A 151 -13.06 11.17 -6.87
N ILE A 152 -11.76 10.97 -7.09
CA ILE A 152 -11.24 9.95 -7.99
C ILE A 152 -10.04 9.26 -7.34
N ILE A 153 -9.97 7.94 -7.46
CA ILE A 153 -8.88 7.12 -6.96
C ILE A 153 -8.10 6.58 -8.14
N ILE A 154 -6.79 6.75 -8.10
CA ILE A 154 -5.85 6.12 -9.03
C ILE A 154 -5.04 5.11 -8.23
N SER A 155 -5.24 3.82 -8.50
CA SER A 155 -4.75 2.75 -7.63
C SER A 155 -3.87 1.75 -8.36
N THR A 156 -2.90 1.23 -7.63
CA THR A 156 -2.09 0.06 -8.02
C THR A 156 -2.91 -1.23 -7.84
N PRO A 157 -2.43 -2.38 -8.34
CA PRO A 157 -3.02 -3.68 -8.00
C PRO A 157 -3.03 -3.96 -6.49
N THR A 158 -1.98 -3.56 -5.77
CA THR A 158 -1.92 -3.67 -4.30
C THR A 158 -3.04 -2.86 -3.64
N GLY A 159 -3.25 -1.63 -4.07
CA GLY A 159 -4.30 -0.75 -3.56
C GLY A 159 -5.71 -1.12 -4.02
N SER A 160 -5.86 -2.04 -4.99
CA SER A 160 -7.18 -2.50 -5.45
C SER A 160 -8.00 -3.16 -4.34
N THR A 161 -7.36 -3.66 -3.29
CA THR A 161 -8.00 -4.20 -2.08
C THR A 161 -8.16 -3.19 -0.94
N ALA A 162 -7.77 -1.92 -1.17
CA ALA A 162 -7.87 -0.81 -0.22
C ALA A 162 -9.11 0.08 -0.53
N TYR A 163 -8.90 1.39 -0.63
CA TYR A 163 -10.01 2.32 -0.84
C TYR A 163 -10.67 2.16 -2.21
N GLY A 164 -9.92 1.76 -3.23
CA GLY A 164 -10.47 1.43 -4.55
C GLY A 164 -11.56 0.36 -4.50
N MET A 165 -11.39 -0.69 -3.69
CA MET A 165 -12.41 -1.72 -3.49
C MET A 165 -13.68 -1.16 -2.84
N ALA A 166 -13.55 -0.35 -1.79
CA ALA A 166 -14.69 0.28 -1.12
C ALA A 166 -15.46 1.23 -2.04
N ALA A 167 -14.79 1.84 -3.03
CA ALA A 167 -15.41 2.69 -4.05
C ALA A 167 -15.99 1.89 -5.24
N GLY A 168 -16.00 0.56 -5.19
CA GLY A 168 -16.57 -0.30 -6.23
C GLY A 168 -15.60 -0.62 -7.39
N GLY A 169 -14.31 -0.42 -7.19
CA GLY A 169 -13.26 -0.82 -8.14
C GLY A 169 -13.06 -2.34 -8.19
N PRO A 170 -12.42 -2.84 -9.25
CA PRO A 170 -12.09 -4.26 -9.39
C PRO A 170 -10.94 -4.65 -8.46
N ILE A 171 -10.94 -5.90 -8.01
CA ILE A 171 -9.81 -6.51 -7.32
C ILE A 171 -8.82 -7.03 -8.36
N LEU A 172 -7.58 -6.61 -8.27
CA LEU A 172 -6.49 -7.08 -9.12
C LEU A 172 -5.51 -7.92 -8.31
N ALA A 173 -5.01 -9.00 -8.91
CA ALA A 173 -3.89 -9.73 -8.33
C ALA A 173 -2.63 -8.85 -8.33
N PRO A 174 -1.80 -8.91 -7.29
CA PRO A 174 -0.66 -7.98 -7.12
C PRO A 174 0.37 -8.00 -8.24
N GLU A 175 0.46 -9.10 -8.98
CA GLU A 175 1.39 -9.30 -10.07
C GLU A 175 0.94 -8.67 -11.39
N VAL A 176 -0.33 -8.27 -11.51
CA VAL A 176 -0.87 -7.65 -12.72
C VAL A 176 -0.26 -6.27 -12.89
N ASP A 177 0.25 -5.98 -14.08
CA ASP A 177 0.80 -4.67 -14.42
C ASP A 177 -0.29 -3.74 -14.97
N ALA A 178 -1.08 -3.16 -14.10
CA ALA A 178 -2.22 -2.32 -14.45
C ALA A 178 -2.45 -1.22 -13.41
N ILE A 179 -3.17 -0.18 -13.82
CA ILE A 179 -3.63 0.91 -12.95
C ILE A 179 -5.17 0.91 -12.99
N THR A 180 -5.81 1.06 -11.84
CA THR A 180 -7.25 1.26 -11.77
C THR A 180 -7.58 2.73 -11.53
N ILE A 181 -8.60 3.23 -12.22
CA ILE A 181 -9.15 4.57 -12.07
C ILE A 181 -10.58 4.42 -11.61
N VAL A 182 -10.86 4.83 -10.37
CA VAL A 182 -12.12 4.57 -9.69
C VAL A 182 -12.76 5.89 -9.24
N PRO A 183 -13.88 6.34 -9.83
CA PRO A 183 -14.61 7.51 -9.34
C PRO A 183 -15.31 7.18 -8.01
N ILE A 184 -15.28 8.13 -7.06
CA ILE A 184 -15.96 8.01 -5.76
C ILE A 184 -17.32 8.65 -5.87
N CYS A 185 -18.40 7.90 -5.62
CA CYS A 185 -19.78 8.37 -5.65
C CYS A 185 -20.09 9.26 -6.89
N PRO A 186 -19.86 8.77 -8.12
CA PRO A 186 -20.07 9.58 -9.31
C PRO A 186 -21.55 9.93 -9.49
N HIS A 187 -21.80 11.17 -9.91
CA HIS A 187 -23.16 11.67 -10.17
C HIS A 187 -23.67 11.38 -11.58
N THR A 188 -22.88 10.69 -12.40
CA THR A 188 -23.22 10.31 -13.77
C THR A 188 -23.46 8.80 -13.86
N PHE A 189 -24.57 8.40 -14.45
CA PHE A 189 -24.97 6.99 -14.60
C PHE A 189 -23.98 6.16 -15.42
N SER A 190 -23.22 6.78 -16.32
CA SER A 190 -22.27 6.14 -17.22
C SER A 190 -20.87 5.96 -16.61
N ALA A 191 -20.58 6.62 -15.49
CA ALA A 191 -19.28 6.49 -14.86
C ALA A 191 -19.03 5.06 -14.35
N ARG A 192 -17.90 4.51 -14.73
CA ARG A 192 -17.46 3.16 -14.30
C ARG A 192 -15.99 3.20 -13.97
N PRO A 193 -15.53 2.39 -13.01
CA PRO A 193 -14.11 2.11 -12.87
C PRO A 193 -13.52 1.58 -14.17
N ILE A 194 -12.33 2.02 -14.51
CA ILE A 194 -11.59 1.52 -15.66
C ILE A 194 -10.23 0.98 -15.22
N VAL A 195 -9.75 -0.01 -15.95
CA VAL A 195 -8.41 -0.59 -15.79
C VAL A 195 -7.61 -0.27 -17.03
N VAL A 196 -6.41 0.26 -16.84
CA VAL A 196 -5.51 0.66 -17.92
C VAL A 196 -4.14 0.01 -17.72
N SER A 197 -3.25 0.11 -18.70
CA SER A 197 -1.89 -0.43 -18.60
C SER A 197 -1.13 0.21 -17.43
N GLY A 198 -0.26 -0.57 -16.78
CA GLY A 198 0.66 -0.04 -15.78
C GLY A 198 1.63 1.00 -16.33
N ASP A 199 1.88 1.00 -17.63
CA ASP A 199 2.77 1.96 -18.30
C ASP A 199 2.07 3.23 -18.79
N ASP A 200 0.73 3.33 -18.62
CA ASP A 200 -0.01 4.53 -18.99
C ASP A 200 0.26 5.70 -18.06
N GLU A 201 0.34 6.90 -18.64
CA GLU A 201 0.39 8.16 -17.92
C GLU A 201 -1.04 8.69 -17.72
N ILE A 202 -1.45 8.82 -16.46
CA ILE A 202 -2.75 9.33 -16.06
C ILE A 202 -2.61 10.80 -15.70
N LYS A 203 -3.42 11.67 -16.32
CA LYS A 203 -3.44 13.09 -15.99
C LYS A 203 -4.83 13.49 -15.54
N ILE A 204 -4.89 14.05 -14.35
CA ILE A 204 -6.11 14.61 -13.76
C ILE A 204 -6.03 16.13 -13.85
N LEU A 205 -7.02 16.73 -14.51
CA LEU A 205 -7.13 18.18 -14.63
C LEU A 205 -8.20 18.68 -13.65
N PRO A 206 -7.81 19.50 -12.68
CA PRO A 206 -8.77 20.13 -11.77
C PRO A 206 -9.60 21.16 -12.55
N CYS A 207 -10.89 21.27 -12.24
CA CYS A 207 -11.70 22.35 -12.77
C CYS A 207 -11.25 23.69 -12.17
N LYS A 208 -11.26 24.75 -12.97
CA LYS A 208 -10.89 26.09 -12.51
C LYS A 208 -11.83 26.52 -11.39
N ASN A 209 -11.28 27.21 -10.38
CA ASN A 209 -11.96 27.77 -9.21
C ASN A 209 -12.35 26.77 -8.10
N ASN A 210 -11.89 25.53 -8.13
CA ASN A 210 -12.05 24.59 -7.02
C ASN A 210 -10.69 24.25 -6.40
N GLU A 211 -10.65 24.13 -5.09
CA GLU A 211 -9.50 23.58 -4.38
C GLU A 211 -9.63 22.06 -4.34
N TYR A 212 -8.53 21.38 -4.60
CA TYR A 212 -8.45 19.93 -4.53
C TYR A 212 -7.35 19.51 -3.57
N LYS A 213 -7.59 18.41 -2.88
CA LYS A 213 -6.59 17.74 -2.05
C LYS A 213 -6.27 16.38 -2.66
N VAL A 214 -4.99 16.07 -2.67
CA VAL A 214 -4.47 14.75 -3.09
C VAL A 214 -3.89 14.06 -1.87
N SER A 215 -4.26 12.82 -1.64
CA SER A 215 -3.60 11.99 -0.64
C SER A 215 -2.89 10.80 -1.29
N ALA A 216 -1.67 10.52 -0.87
CA ALA A 216 -0.92 9.32 -1.20
C ALA A 216 -1.05 8.31 -0.05
N ASP A 217 -1.60 7.13 -0.32
CA ASP A 217 -1.88 6.06 0.66
C ASP A 217 -2.64 6.53 1.91
N GLY A 218 -3.43 7.61 1.81
CA GLY A 218 -4.12 8.21 2.95
C GLY A 218 -3.20 8.84 4.03
N GLN A 219 -1.89 8.94 3.79
CA GLN A 219 -0.90 9.34 4.80
C GLN A 219 -0.21 10.67 4.50
N VAL A 220 -0.01 11.00 3.24
CA VAL A 220 0.58 12.27 2.80
C VAL A 220 -0.49 13.03 2.05
N VAL A 221 -0.72 14.29 2.43
CA VAL A 221 -1.75 15.14 1.80
C VAL A 221 -1.12 16.42 1.28
N PHE A 222 -1.43 16.78 0.04
CA PHE A 222 -1.00 18.01 -0.59
C PHE A 222 -2.13 18.65 -1.41
N SER A 223 -2.01 19.96 -1.67
CA SER A 223 -2.99 20.69 -2.48
C SER A 223 -2.69 20.52 -3.97
N LEU A 224 -3.75 20.45 -4.76
CA LEU A 224 -3.68 20.38 -6.21
C LEU A 224 -4.21 21.71 -6.81
N SER A 225 -3.31 22.48 -7.43
CA SER A 225 -3.63 23.72 -8.14
C SER A 225 -3.39 23.62 -9.65
N GLU A 226 -2.68 22.61 -10.10
CA GLU A 226 -2.30 22.36 -11.48
C GLU A 226 -2.64 20.92 -11.90
N PRO A 227 -2.63 20.58 -13.20
CA PRO A 227 -2.85 19.22 -13.63
C PRO A 227 -1.88 18.23 -12.94
N LEU A 228 -2.43 17.16 -12.38
CA LEU A 228 -1.66 16.12 -11.71
C LEU A 228 -1.36 14.98 -12.67
N VAL A 229 -0.09 14.72 -12.90
CA VAL A 229 0.37 13.57 -13.66
C VAL A 229 0.73 12.45 -12.70
N ILE A 230 0.09 11.29 -12.89
CA ILE A 230 0.30 10.07 -12.11
C ILE A 230 0.78 8.98 -13.06
N LYS A 231 1.87 8.35 -12.72
CA LYS A 231 2.48 7.27 -13.50
C LYS A 231 3.11 6.22 -12.59
N LYS A 232 3.50 5.10 -13.18
CA LYS A 232 4.29 4.08 -12.50
C LYS A 232 5.59 4.67 -11.97
N ALA A 233 5.89 4.42 -10.70
CA ALA A 233 7.17 4.81 -10.11
C ALA A 233 8.31 3.94 -10.64
N ASN A 234 9.51 4.49 -10.68
CA ASN A 234 10.69 3.72 -11.08
C ASN A 234 11.04 2.62 -10.07
N ASN A 235 10.81 2.89 -8.78
CA ASN A 235 11.10 1.98 -7.70
C ASN A 235 9.89 1.08 -7.42
N LYS A 236 10.16 -0.16 -7.00
CA LYS A 236 9.16 -1.13 -6.56
C LYS A 236 9.37 -1.44 -5.08
N ALA A 237 8.30 -1.55 -4.33
CA ALA A 237 8.38 -2.07 -2.97
C ALA A 237 8.63 -3.58 -3.00
N LYS A 238 9.57 -4.05 -2.18
CA LYS A 238 9.92 -5.47 -2.07
C LYS A 238 9.30 -6.04 -0.79
N LEU A 239 8.32 -6.92 -0.94
CA LEU A 239 7.71 -7.63 0.19
C LEU A 239 8.29 -9.03 0.28
N ALA A 240 8.76 -9.42 1.46
CA ALA A 240 9.14 -10.79 1.74
C ALA A 240 7.87 -11.58 2.12
N LEU A 241 7.58 -12.65 1.40
CA LEU A 241 6.40 -13.48 1.58
C LEU A 241 6.79 -14.89 2.00
N LEU A 242 6.11 -15.45 2.99
CA LEU A 242 6.17 -16.85 3.35
C LEU A 242 5.21 -17.66 2.46
N SER A 243 5.54 -18.93 2.24
CA SER A 243 4.81 -19.79 1.30
C SER A 243 3.33 -20.05 1.68
N GLU A 244 2.99 -19.92 2.95
CA GLU A 244 1.64 -20.22 3.47
C GLU A 244 0.62 -19.10 3.25
N ASN A 245 1.07 -17.86 2.96
CA ASN A 245 0.23 -16.67 2.90
C ASN A 245 0.14 -16.09 1.48
N ASP A 246 -0.48 -16.83 0.56
CA ASP A 246 -0.76 -16.33 -0.78
C ASP A 246 -1.92 -15.32 -0.81
N PHE A 247 -1.94 -14.48 -1.85
CA PHE A 247 -2.94 -13.43 -2.03
C PHE A 247 -4.38 -13.93 -1.96
N TYR A 248 -4.69 -15.06 -2.58
CA TYR A 248 -6.07 -15.57 -2.66
C TYR A 248 -6.54 -16.13 -1.33
N THR A 249 -5.64 -16.72 -0.55
CA THR A 249 -5.92 -17.16 0.81
C THR A 249 -6.23 -15.98 1.72
N VAL A 250 -5.42 -14.91 1.67
CA VAL A 250 -5.68 -13.67 2.41
C VAL A 250 -6.99 -13.02 1.97
N LEU A 251 -7.24 -12.93 0.67
CA LEU A 251 -8.47 -12.35 0.10
C LEU A 251 -9.71 -13.09 0.58
N ARG A 252 -9.72 -14.43 0.49
CA ARG A 252 -10.83 -15.26 0.95
C ARG A 252 -11.11 -15.07 2.44
N ASN A 253 -10.08 -15.07 3.27
CA ASN A 253 -10.22 -14.90 4.71
C ASN A 253 -10.71 -13.49 5.10
N LYS A 254 -10.24 -12.46 4.43
CA LYS A 254 -10.63 -11.06 4.68
C LYS A 254 -12.05 -10.75 4.24
N LEU A 255 -12.44 -11.23 3.07
CA LEU A 255 -13.77 -10.96 2.48
C LEU A 255 -14.79 -12.04 2.84
N GLN A 256 -14.39 -13.10 3.55
CA GLN A 256 -15.23 -14.27 3.81
C GLN A 256 -15.82 -14.87 2.52
N TRP A 257 -15.06 -14.80 1.43
CA TRP A 257 -15.49 -15.16 0.09
C TRP A 257 -15.69 -16.67 -0.04
N GLY A 258 -16.89 -17.06 -0.47
CA GLY A 258 -17.24 -18.47 -0.65
C GLY A 258 -17.66 -19.20 0.63
N PHE A 259 -17.76 -18.53 1.78
CA PHE A 259 -18.36 -19.11 2.96
C PHE A 259 -19.88 -19.07 2.85
N SER A 260 -20.52 -20.25 2.90
CA SER A 260 -21.98 -20.35 2.96
C SER A 260 -22.49 -19.84 4.31
N PRO A 261 -23.55 -19.00 4.35
CA PRO A 261 -24.17 -18.57 5.61
C PRO A 261 -24.65 -19.71 6.52
N ALA A 262 -24.78 -20.93 5.96
CA ALA A 262 -25.21 -22.13 6.70
C ALA A 262 -24.12 -22.78 7.56
N LYS A 263 -22.91 -22.21 7.64
CA LYS A 263 -21.78 -22.71 8.43
C LYS A 263 -21.27 -21.73 9.50
N MET A 264 -22.07 -20.68 9.80
CA MET A 264 -21.86 -19.84 10.97
C MET A 264 -22.64 -20.35 12.17
#